data_b183fdbf8afe2ccb15fb96228a7d7112
#
_entry.id   b183fdbf8afe2ccb15fb96228a7d7112
#
_cell.length_a   1.000
_cell.length_b   1.000
_cell.length_c   1.000
_cell.angle_alpha   90.00
_cell.angle_beta   90.00
_cell.angle_gamma   90.00
#
_symmetry.space_group_name_H-M   'P 1'
#
loop_
_entity.id
_entity.type
_entity.pdbx_description
1 polymer ?
#
loop_
_entity_poly.entity_id
_entity_poly.type
_entity_poly.pdbx_seq_one_letter_code
_entity_poly.pdbx_strand_id
1 'polypeptide(L)'
;MTTVREVMSSELVTVEPRSTVAEAATVMGGRHVGSALVMEEGRIAGIFTERDILRALASDFDAARHAVSQWMTKDPVAIGPETSIREARDTMLEQGFRHLPVTDGGSLVGMVSLRDLSARA
;
A
#
# COMPACT_ATOMS: atom_id res chain seq x y z
N MET A 1 -10.42 -10.86 20.37
CA MET A 1 -10.01 -11.10 18.98
C MET A 1 -9.11 -9.96 18.51
N THR A 2 -7.99 -10.29 17.87
CA THR A 2 -7.08 -9.26 17.37
C THR A 2 -7.66 -8.61 16.11
N THR A 3 -7.64 -7.29 16.09
CA THR A 3 -8.13 -6.54 14.94
C THR A 3 -6.97 -5.88 14.19
N VAL A 4 -7.28 -5.43 12.99
CA VAL A 4 -6.32 -4.75 12.13
C VAL A 4 -5.73 -3.51 12.83
N ARG A 5 -6.53 -2.80 13.62
CA ARG A 5 -6.05 -1.62 14.38
C ARG A 5 -4.80 -1.94 15.22
N GLU A 6 -4.73 -3.14 15.76
CA GLU A 6 -3.63 -3.53 16.66
C GLU A 6 -2.32 -3.84 15.93
N VAL A 7 -2.39 -4.12 14.65
CA VAL A 7 -1.20 -4.51 13.87
C VAL A 7 -0.88 -3.57 12.71
N MET A 8 -1.77 -2.67 12.34
CA MET A 8 -1.54 -1.74 11.23
C MET A 8 -0.44 -0.75 11.54
N SER A 9 0.18 -0.23 10.48
CA SER A 9 1.09 0.89 10.61
C SER A 9 0.28 2.17 10.44
N SER A 10 0.47 3.14 11.33
CA SER A 10 -0.13 4.46 11.21
C SER A 10 0.83 5.47 10.58
N GLU A 11 2.10 5.07 10.37
CA GLU A 11 3.05 5.87 9.62
C GLU A 11 2.81 5.66 8.15
N LEU A 12 2.16 6.63 7.51
CA LEU A 12 1.77 6.51 6.12
C LEU A 12 2.71 7.30 5.22
N VAL A 13 3.15 6.64 4.16
CA VAL A 13 3.91 7.27 3.09
C VAL A 13 2.94 7.48 1.94
N THR A 14 2.84 8.71 1.47
CA THR A 14 1.97 9.04 0.37
C THR A 14 2.75 9.68 -0.76
N VAL A 15 2.32 9.40 -1.98
CA VAL A 15 2.87 9.99 -3.19
C VAL A 15 1.72 10.40 -4.10
N GLU A 16 2.02 11.14 -5.14
CA GLU A 16 1.02 11.55 -6.13
C GLU A 16 1.08 10.62 -7.34
N PRO A 17 0.01 10.53 -8.13
CA PRO A 17 0.02 9.69 -9.34
C PRO A 17 1.15 10.00 -10.31
N ARG A 18 1.53 11.27 -10.41
CA ARG A 18 2.61 11.70 -11.30
C ARG A 18 4.00 11.64 -10.67
N SER A 19 4.10 11.30 -9.39
CA SER A 19 5.40 11.08 -8.77
C SER A 19 6.10 9.98 -9.55
N THR A 20 7.43 10.08 -9.69
CA THR A 20 8.15 9.06 -10.43
C THR A 20 8.40 7.83 -9.56
N VAL A 21 8.64 6.71 -10.22
CA VAL A 21 9.04 5.47 -9.54
C VAL A 21 10.25 5.73 -8.66
N ALA A 22 11.24 6.49 -9.16
CA ALA A 22 12.44 6.82 -8.39
C ALA A 22 12.13 7.65 -7.15
N GLU A 23 11.25 8.65 -7.28
CA GLU A 23 10.85 9.47 -6.14
C GLU A 23 10.14 8.64 -5.08
N ALA A 24 9.21 7.79 -5.48
CA ALA A 24 8.50 6.91 -4.57
C ALA A 24 9.46 5.94 -3.88
N ALA A 25 10.36 5.33 -4.64
CA ALA A 25 11.35 4.40 -4.10
C ALA A 25 12.23 5.08 -3.06
N THR A 26 12.64 6.33 -3.32
CA THR A 26 13.48 7.10 -2.40
C THR A 26 12.77 7.34 -1.07
N VAL A 27 11.50 7.76 -1.12
CA VAL A 27 10.72 8.01 0.09
C VAL A 27 10.47 6.71 0.85
N MET A 28 10.09 5.65 0.14
CA MET A 28 9.84 4.35 0.75
C MET A 28 11.09 3.79 1.41
N GLY A 29 12.22 3.88 0.72
CA GLY A 29 13.51 3.41 1.24
C GLY A 29 13.94 4.19 2.48
N GLY A 30 13.78 5.52 2.45
CA GLY A 30 14.12 6.38 3.58
C GLY A 30 13.26 6.15 4.81
N ARG A 31 12.04 5.67 4.62
CA ARG A 31 11.11 5.40 5.72
C ARG A 31 11.04 3.90 6.05
N HIS A 32 11.80 3.08 5.36
CA HIS A 32 11.85 1.64 5.56
C HIS A 32 10.47 0.97 5.45
N VAL A 33 9.67 1.39 4.48
CA VAL A 33 8.36 0.81 4.23
C VAL A 33 8.33 0.18 2.84
N GLY A 34 7.50 -0.84 2.68
CA GLY A 34 7.37 -1.57 1.41
C GLY A 34 6.22 -1.11 0.53
N SER A 35 5.50 -0.08 0.94
CA SER A 35 4.37 0.43 0.17
C SER A 35 4.16 1.91 0.39
N ALA A 36 3.52 2.55 -0.58
CA ALA A 36 3.10 3.94 -0.50
C ALA A 36 1.67 4.03 -1.01
N LEU A 37 0.89 4.92 -0.43
CA LEU A 37 -0.43 5.22 -0.92
C LEU A 37 -0.32 6.31 -1.97
N VAL A 38 -1.00 6.10 -3.09
CA VAL A 38 -1.03 7.11 -4.16
C VAL A 38 -2.31 7.90 -3.95
N MET A 39 -2.15 9.17 -3.58
CA MET A 39 -3.28 10.04 -3.23
C MET A 39 -3.51 11.08 -4.31
N GLU A 40 -4.78 11.30 -4.63
CA GLU A 40 -5.16 12.33 -5.58
C GLU A 40 -6.40 13.05 -5.06
N GLU A 41 -6.28 14.35 -4.85
CA GLU A 41 -7.38 15.18 -4.35
C GLU A 41 -8.04 14.60 -3.08
N GLY A 42 -7.23 14.17 -2.15
CA GLY A 42 -7.72 13.61 -0.88
C GLY A 42 -8.28 12.20 -0.96
N ARG A 43 -8.18 11.55 -2.11
CA ARG A 43 -8.68 10.20 -2.30
C ARG A 43 -7.53 9.24 -2.59
N ILE A 44 -7.72 7.98 -2.22
CA ILE A 44 -6.76 6.93 -2.53
C ILE A 44 -6.94 6.54 -4.00
N ALA A 45 -5.96 6.88 -4.83
CA ALA A 45 -5.96 6.49 -6.25
C ALA A 45 -5.38 5.10 -6.46
N GLY A 46 -4.46 4.70 -5.59
CA GLY A 46 -3.84 3.39 -5.73
C GLY A 46 -2.85 3.10 -4.62
N ILE A 47 -2.23 1.92 -4.72
CA ILE A 47 -1.13 1.51 -3.87
C ILE A 47 0.07 1.20 -4.75
N PHE A 48 1.24 1.69 -4.37
CA PHE A 48 2.49 1.44 -5.06
C PHE A 48 3.43 0.72 -4.10
N THR A 49 4.00 -0.41 -4.53
CA THR A 49 4.76 -1.29 -3.65
C THR A 49 6.16 -1.54 -4.16
N GLU A 50 7.02 -2.10 -3.31
CA GLU A 50 8.38 -2.50 -3.73
C GLU A 50 8.33 -3.54 -4.85
N ARG A 51 7.30 -4.37 -4.90
CA ARG A 51 7.10 -5.30 -6.02
C ARG A 51 6.88 -4.55 -7.32
N ASP A 52 6.11 -3.45 -7.26
CA ASP A 52 5.86 -2.62 -8.44
C ASP A 52 7.14 -1.97 -8.94
N ILE A 53 8.02 -1.55 -8.02
CA ILE A 53 9.33 -1.01 -8.38
C ILE A 53 10.11 -2.06 -9.15
N LEU A 54 10.16 -3.27 -8.64
CA LEU A 54 10.88 -4.35 -9.29
C LEU A 54 10.29 -4.66 -10.67
N ARG A 55 8.97 -4.76 -10.75
CA ARG A 55 8.29 -5.02 -12.03
C ARG A 55 8.59 -3.93 -13.06
N ALA A 56 8.55 -2.68 -12.62
CA ALA A 56 8.80 -1.55 -13.50
C ALA A 56 10.22 -1.59 -14.06
N LEU A 57 11.21 -1.75 -13.20
CA LEU A 57 12.62 -1.76 -13.62
C LEU A 57 12.98 -3.00 -14.43
N ALA A 58 12.32 -4.14 -14.16
CA ALA A 58 12.52 -5.35 -14.94
C ALA A 58 11.92 -5.22 -16.35
N SER A 59 10.91 -4.38 -16.52
CA SER A 59 10.22 -4.22 -17.81
C SER A 59 10.83 -3.14 -18.69
N ASP A 60 11.37 -2.08 -18.09
CA ASP A 60 11.90 -0.94 -18.82
C ASP A 60 13.06 -0.32 -18.05
N PHE A 61 14.18 -0.19 -18.73
CA PHE A 61 15.39 0.37 -18.17
C PHE A 61 15.17 1.80 -17.65
N ASP A 62 14.31 2.58 -18.30
CA ASP A 62 14.01 3.95 -17.93
C ASP A 62 12.84 4.09 -16.98
N ALA A 63 12.32 2.98 -16.43
CA ALA A 63 11.13 3.00 -15.58
C ALA A 63 11.26 3.88 -14.34
N ALA A 64 12.48 4.18 -13.89
CA ALA A 64 12.71 5.10 -12.78
C ALA A 64 12.05 6.46 -13.03
N ARG A 65 11.90 6.86 -14.29
CA ARG A 65 11.30 8.13 -14.71
C ARG A 65 9.80 8.04 -14.95
N HIS A 66 9.26 6.83 -14.97
CA HIS A 66 7.82 6.65 -15.20
C HIS A 66 7.02 7.11 -13.99
N ALA A 67 5.80 7.57 -14.25
CA ALA A 67 4.88 7.94 -13.17
C ALA A 67 4.44 6.68 -12.43
N VAL A 68 4.28 6.77 -11.11
CA VAL A 68 3.81 5.63 -10.31
C VAL A 68 2.42 5.17 -10.78
N SER A 69 1.61 6.07 -11.34
CA SER A 69 0.30 5.72 -11.88
C SER A 69 0.34 4.66 -12.96
N GLN A 70 1.48 4.49 -13.62
CA GLN A 70 1.63 3.47 -14.66
C GLN A 70 1.81 2.07 -14.07
N TRP A 71 2.22 1.99 -12.80
CA TRP A 71 2.61 0.72 -12.19
C TRP A 71 1.80 0.37 -10.94
N MET A 72 1.12 1.34 -10.35
CA MET A 72 0.34 1.15 -9.13
C MET A 72 -0.84 0.19 -9.34
N THR A 73 -1.32 -0.39 -8.24
CA THR A 73 -2.61 -1.07 -8.22
C THR A 73 -3.68 0.00 -8.03
N LYS A 74 -4.59 0.12 -8.99
CA LYS A 74 -5.66 1.10 -8.96
C LYS A 74 -6.82 0.62 -8.11
N ASP A 75 -7.53 1.57 -7.50
CA ASP A 75 -8.75 1.28 -6.73
C ASP A 75 -8.55 0.16 -5.73
N PRO A 76 -7.61 0.32 -4.80
CA PRO A 76 -7.33 -0.74 -3.83
C PRO A 76 -8.51 -0.97 -2.90
N VAL A 77 -8.64 -2.20 -2.43
CA VAL A 77 -9.66 -2.56 -1.46
C VAL A 77 -9.22 -2.03 -0.09
N ALA A 78 -10.07 -1.23 0.55
CA ALA A 78 -9.82 -0.73 1.90
C ALA A 78 -10.64 -1.53 2.90
N ILE A 79 -10.12 -1.62 4.12
CA ILE A 79 -10.81 -2.31 5.22
C ILE A 79 -10.90 -1.37 6.42
N GLY A 80 -11.80 -1.69 7.35
CA GLY A 80 -11.95 -0.91 8.57
C GLY A 80 -10.98 -1.38 9.66
N PRO A 81 -10.70 -0.51 10.65
CA PRO A 81 -9.74 -0.83 11.71
C PRO A 81 -10.23 -1.95 12.63
N GLU A 82 -11.54 -2.19 12.69
CA GLU A 82 -12.11 -3.24 13.53
C GLU A 82 -12.22 -4.58 12.81
N THR A 83 -11.76 -4.67 11.56
CA THR A 83 -11.69 -5.92 10.80
C THR A 83 -10.76 -6.88 11.53
N SER A 84 -11.13 -8.13 11.63
CA SER A 84 -10.27 -9.14 12.26
C SER A 84 -9.08 -9.45 11.36
N ILE A 85 -8.00 -9.90 11.98
CA ILE A 85 -6.81 -10.34 11.24
C ILE A 85 -7.16 -11.40 10.21
N ARG A 86 -8.06 -12.33 10.61
CA ARG A 86 -8.48 -13.40 9.71
C ARG A 86 -9.19 -12.86 8.47
N GLU A 87 -10.13 -11.94 8.66
CA GLU A 87 -10.85 -11.35 7.53
C GLU A 87 -9.92 -10.57 6.61
N ALA A 88 -8.99 -9.83 7.20
CA ALA A 88 -8.01 -9.08 6.41
C ALA A 88 -7.15 -10.02 5.57
N ARG A 89 -6.70 -11.12 6.16
CA ARG A 89 -5.91 -12.13 5.47
C ARG A 89 -6.71 -12.75 4.32
N ASP A 90 -7.97 -13.09 4.59
CA ASP A 90 -8.84 -13.68 3.56
C ASP A 90 -9.02 -12.71 2.39
N THR A 91 -9.21 -11.41 2.68
CA THR A 91 -9.34 -10.39 1.65
C THR A 91 -8.06 -10.30 0.81
N MET A 92 -6.90 -10.31 1.45
CA MET A 92 -5.63 -10.27 0.74
C MET A 92 -5.46 -11.48 -0.19
N LEU A 93 -5.81 -12.67 0.31
CA LEU A 93 -5.67 -13.89 -0.47
C LEU A 93 -6.65 -13.92 -1.64
N GLU A 94 -7.88 -13.49 -1.42
CA GLU A 94 -8.90 -13.47 -2.47
C GLU A 94 -8.59 -12.46 -3.57
N GLN A 95 -8.08 -11.30 -3.19
CA GLN A 95 -7.81 -10.21 -4.13
C GLN A 95 -6.40 -10.24 -4.70
N GLY A 96 -5.51 -11.07 -4.13
CA GLY A 96 -4.12 -11.12 -4.57
C GLY A 96 -3.30 -9.92 -4.11
N PHE A 97 -3.72 -9.24 -3.06
CA PHE A 97 -3.02 -8.08 -2.50
C PHE A 97 -2.25 -8.46 -1.26
N ARG A 98 -1.13 -7.80 -1.03
CA ARG A 98 -0.32 -7.99 0.18
C ARG A 98 -0.39 -6.78 1.11
N HIS A 99 -1.10 -5.75 0.71
CA HIS A 99 -1.26 -4.52 1.48
C HIS A 99 -2.68 -4.04 1.31
N LEU A 100 -3.29 -3.59 2.40
CA LEU A 100 -4.64 -3.01 2.36
C LEU A 100 -4.61 -1.69 3.13
N PRO A 101 -5.15 -0.62 2.54
CA PRO A 101 -5.34 0.62 3.30
C PRO A 101 -6.44 0.41 4.32
N VAL A 102 -6.30 1.05 5.46
CA VAL A 102 -7.28 0.99 6.55
C VAL A 102 -7.95 2.35 6.65
N THR A 103 -9.26 2.37 6.50
CA THR A 103 -10.04 3.62 6.56
C THR A 103 -11.08 3.50 7.66
N ASP A 104 -11.36 4.63 8.29
CA ASP A 104 -12.36 4.74 9.35
C ASP A 104 -13.24 5.94 9.02
N GLY A 105 -14.51 5.66 8.71
CA GLY A 105 -15.43 6.71 8.31
C GLY A 105 -14.98 7.49 7.07
N GLY A 106 -14.29 6.83 6.15
CA GLY A 106 -13.78 7.46 4.95
C GLY A 106 -12.41 8.11 5.10
N SER A 107 -11.88 8.18 6.33
CA SER A 107 -10.56 8.75 6.59
C SER A 107 -9.50 7.65 6.64
N LEU A 108 -8.39 7.89 5.96
CA LEU A 108 -7.27 6.95 5.98
C LEU A 108 -6.60 6.98 7.34
N VAL A 109 -6.52 5.84 8.02
CA VAL A 109 -5.94 5.76 9.36
C VAL A 109 -4.73 4.83 9.45
N GLY A 110 -4.52 3.99 8.45
CA GLY A 110 -3.38 3.08 8.50
C GLY A 110 -3.21 2.27 7.24
N MET A 111 -2.23 1.38 7.29
CA MET A 111 -1.93 0.42 6.25
C MET A 111 -1.58 -0.89 6.94
N VAL A 112 -2.11 -1.99 6.44
CA VAL A 112 -1.75 -3.30 6.95
C VAL A 112 -1.17 -4.15 5.84
N SER A 113 -0.10 -4.89 6.15
CA SER A 113 0.53 -5.79 5.19
C SER A 113 0.27 -7.24 5.61
N LEU A 114 0.44 -8.15 4.65
CA LEU A 114 0.36 -9.59 4.95
C LEU A 114 1.38 -9.96 6.02
N ARG A 115 2.54 -9.32 5.98
CA ARG A 115 3.59 -9.52 6.98
C ARG A 115 3.12 -9.13 8.38
N ASP A 116 2.41 -7.99 8.49
CA ASP A 116 1.86 -7.54 9.78
C ASP A 116 0.89 -8.56 10.36
N LEU A 117 0.05 -9.14 9.50
CA LEU A 117 -0.92 -10.15 9.93
C LEU A 117 -0.22 -11.41 10.39
N SER A 118 0.81 -11.83 9.67
CA SER A 118 1.54 -13.06 9.99
C SER A 118 2.28 -12.98 11.31
N ALA A 119 2.77 -11.79 11.68
CA ALA A 119 3.49 -11.59 12.93
C ALA A 119 2.61 -11.80 14.16
N ARG A 120 1.27 -11.75 14.00
CA ARG A 120 0.31 -11.87 15.11
C ARG A 120 -0.57 -13.10 15.00
N ALA A 121 -0.37 -13.89 14.00
CA ALA A 121 -1.18 -15.09 13.75
C ALA A 121 -0.94 -16.17 14.79
#